data_93a731db32f560c644f19810d44c9e85
#
_entry.id   93a731db32f560c644f19810d44c9e85
#
_cell.length_a   1.000
_cell.length_b   1.000
_cell.length_c   1.000
_cell.angle_alpha   90.00
_cell.angle_beta   90.00
_cell.angle_gamma   90.00
#
_symmetry.space_group_name_H-M   'P 1'
#
loop_
_entity.id
_entity.type
_entity.pdbx_description
1 polymer ?
#
loop_
_entity_poly.entity_id
_entity_poly.type
_entity_poly.pdbx_seq_one_letter_code
_entity_poly.pdbx_strand_id
1 'polypeptide(L)'
;MQVPVIPKITLKLPRTWTMGILTVGIIGSTATVYLTSRRPAAPTDINHLTVAVKQENLTLEIQASGRVRPIESVNISPKTSGRLTELLVEKGDRVKEGQVIARMEDTEIRTQLIEAQANLSRQEARLAELLAGSRPEDIAQGLARLSQTEARLAQLLAGSRLEDIAQAQAQLEAVQAKERLAVARLERNRQLLADGAIAEDKLDEATADAESAAANSQEAINQLAKLKNGSRPQEIAQARAEVAEAKSALTKLENGSRPQEIAQARAEVAVAKAQVLRVQSQMQDSVVVAPFSGLITQRYASIGAFVTPTTSASSSASATSTSIVALATGLEILAELSEVDISKIKVGQMVQIRTDAYPQKVFQGRVRLIAPEAVRTNNVTSFQVQIAIETGQEKLLSGMNVRLTLLGSSIPRALVVPNVAVLTQNGKTGVLVPNQENKPKFRPVTIGPVIGDKTQVLNGVKVGERVFIDYPEDSP
;
A
#
# COMPACT_ATOMS: atom_id res chain seq x y z
N MET A 1 -27.86 37.21 -78.90
CA MET A 1 -27.64 38.37 -79.76
C MET A 1 -26.42 38.12 -80.59
N GLN A 2 -26.66 37.80 -81.80
CA GLN A 2 -26.20 38.25 -83.15
C GLN A 2 -24.66 38.34 -83.31
N VAL A 3 -24.18 37.43 -84.15
CA VAL A 3 -22.86 37.37 -84.80
C VAL A 3 -22.91 38.27 -86.07
N PRO A 4 -21.91 39.06 -86.43
CA PRO A 4 -21.83 39.63 -87.76
C PRO A 4 -20.95 38.81 -88.70
N VAL A 5 -21.46 38.56 -89.89
CA VAL A 5 -20.89 37.92 -91.09
C VAL A 5 -19.94 38.84 -91.80
N ILE A 6 -18.78 38.39 -92.31
CA ILE A 6 -17.85 39.08 -93.19
C ILE A 6 -17.85 38.46 -94.60
N PRO A 7 -17.90 39.17 -95.68
CA PRO A 7 -18.12 38.67 -97.03
C PRO A 7 -16.84 38.18 -97.76
N LYS A 8 -17.02 37.17 -98.63
CA LYS A 8 -16.04 36.64 -99.57
C LYS A 8 -15.74 37.61 -100.70
N ILE A 9 -14.44 37.88 -100.93
CA ILE A 9 -13.97 38.52 -102.15
C ILE A 9 -13.27 37.46 -102.99
N THR A 10 -13.78 37.22 -104.19
CA THR A 10 -13.25 36.39 -105.27
C THR A 10 -12.47 37.24 -106.30
N LEU A 11 -11.16 37.06 -106.46
CA LEU A 11 -10.36 37.63 -107.52
C LEU A 11 -10.00 36.54 -108.54
N LYS A 12 -10.46 36.79 -109.78
CA LYS A 12 -10.08 35.99 -110.96
C LYS A 12 -8.82 36.59 -111.59
N LEU A 13 -7.78 35.74 -111.83
CA LEU A 13 -6.57 36.09 -112.62
C LEU A 13 -6.45 35.18 -113.83
N PRO A 14 -5.98 35.64 -114.96
CA PRO A 14 -6.00 34.92 -116.26
C PRO A 14 -4.81 34.00 -116.45
N ARG A 15 -5.08 32.91 -117.14
CA ARG A 15 -4.33 31.66 -117.39
C ARG A 15 -3.47 31.77 -118.65
N THR A 16 -2.26 32.38 -118.61
CA THR A 16 -1.29 32.28 -119.75
C THR A 16 0.17 32.56 -119.41
N TRP A 17 0.69 32.50 -118.19
CA TRP A 17 2.13 32.74 -117.99
C TRP A 17 2.77 31.75 -116.94
N THR A 18 2.54 30.42 -117.12
CA THR A 18 2.98 29.47 -116.11
C THR A 18 3.98 28.44 -116.65
N MET A 19 4.62 28.54 -117.79
CA MET A 19 5.52 27.50 -118.28
C MET A 19 7.05 27.85 -118.32
N GLY A 20 7.43 29.08 -117.93
CA GLY A 20 8.86 29.51 -118.01
C GLY A 20 9.66 29.55 -116.70
N ILE A 21 9.03 29.37 -115.54
CA ILE A 21 9.73 29.55 -114.23
C ILE A 21 9.93 28.20 -113.49
N LEU A 22 9.46 27.08 -114.01
CA LEU A 22 9.44 25.76 -113.22
C LEU A 22 10.74 24.98 -113.29
N THR A 23 11.71 25.28 -114.14
CA THR A 23 12.99 24.56 -114.24
C THR A 23 14.19 25.15 -113.47
N VAL A 24 14.14 26.49 -113.15
CA VAL A 24 15.19 27.09 -112.31
C VAL A 24 14.92 27.06 -110.86
N GLY A 25 13.64 26.91 -110.48
CA GLY A 25 13.22 26.84 -109.10
C GLY A 25 13.50 25.49 -108.41
N ILE A 26 13.62 24.34 -109.16
CA ILE A 26 13.79 23.02 -108.60
C ILE A 26 15.28 22.74 -108.23
N ILE A 27 16.28 23.33 -108.95
CA ILE A 27 17.70 23.17 -108.63
C ILE A 27 18.17 24.06 -107.45
N GLY A 28 17.47 25.24 -107.30
CA GLY A 28 17.77 26.17 -106.17
C GLY A 28 17.16 25.71 -104.88
N SER A 29 16.02 25.05 -104.90
CA SER A 29 15.32 24.57 -103.68
C SER A 29 15.95 23.31 -103.06
N THR A 30 16.53 22.40 -103.85
CA THR A 30 17.21 21.23 -103.35
C THR A 30 18.57 21.57 -102.68
N ALA A 31 19.31 22.59 -103.15
CA ALA A 31 20.54 23.02 -102.51
C ALA A 31 20.32 23.76 -101.16
N THR A 32 19.20 24.54 -101.09
CA THR A 32 18.87 25.29 -99.88
C THR A 32 18.31 24.34 -98.79
N VAL A 33 17.53 23.33 -99.12
CA VAL A 33 17.03 22.35 -98.19
C VAL A 33 18.13 21.46 -97.67
N TYR A 34 19.20 21.17 -98.48
CA TYR A 34 20.32 20.33 -97.98
C TYR A 34 21.30 21.14 -97.17
N LEU A 35 21.35 22.47 -97.22
CA LEU A 35 22.17 23.32 -96.36
C LEU A 35 21.46 23.74 -95.06
N THR A 36 20.13 23.79 -95.05
CA THR A 36 19.38 24.13 -93.83
C THR A 36 19.03 22.92 -92.95
N SER A 37 19.16 21.68 -93.51
CA SER A 37 18.98 20.48 -92.72
C SER A 37 20.18 20.10 -91.81
N ARG A 38 21.30 20.85 -91.87
CA ARG A 38 22.41 20.71 -90.93
C ARG A 38 22.49 21.91 -89.95
N ARG A 39 21.37 22.33 -89.39
CA ARG A 39 21.44 23.11 -88.14
C ARG A 39 21.90 22.16 -87.04
N PRO A 40 23.07 22.44 -86.40
CA PRO A 40 23.35 21.73 -85.16
C PRO A 40 22.16 22.06 -84.19
N ALA A 41 21.55 21.02 -83.67
CA ALA A 41 20.50 21.16 -82.64
C ALA A 41 21.04 22.12 -81.57
N ALA A 42 20.35 23.20 -81.33
CA ALA A 42 20.69 24.13 -80.24
C ALA A 42 20.87 23.26 -78.95
N PRO A 43 21.89 23.51 -78.17
CA PRO A 43 22.06 22.71 -76.94
C PRO A 43 20.79 22.88 -76.13
N THR A 44 20.06 21.79 -75.97
CA THR A 44 18.85 21.73 -75.12
C THR A 44 19.27 22.23 -73.77
N ASP A 45 18.64 23.30 -73.31
CA ASP A 45 18.91 23.81 -71.97
C ASP A 45 18.34 22.80 -70.96
N ILE A 46 19.22 21.96 -70.46
CA ILE A 46 18.90 20.90 -69.52
C ILE A 46 18.80 21.39 -68.08
N ASN A 47 18.95 22.72 -67.85
CA ASN A 47 18.94 23.27 -66.49
C ASN A 47 17.59 23.08 -65.81
N HIS A 48 16.49 23.07 -66.53
CA HIS A 48 15.13 22.83 -65.98
C HIS A 48 14.84 21.35 -65.78
N LEU A 49 15.53 20.48 -66.50
CA LEU A 49 15.28 19.02 -66.45
C LEU A 49 16.27 18.26 -65.54
N THR A 50 17.25 18.94 -64.98
CA THR A 50 18.30 18.29 -64.18
C THR A 50 18.51 18.98 -62.86
N VAL A 51 18.82 18.21 -61.83
CA VAL A 51 19.19 18.68 -60.49
C VAL A 51 20.59 18.18 -60.16
N ALA A 52 21.40 19.02 -59.52
CA ALA A 52 22.72 18.63 -59.05
C ALA A 52 22.61 17.72 -57.83
N VAL A 53 23.41 16.64 -57.85
CA VAL A 53 23.58 15.74 -56.69
C VAL A 53 24.20 16.54 -55.54
N LYS A 54 23.50 16.67 -54.45
CA LYS A 54 23.93 17.39 -53.25
C LYS A 54 24.43 16.46 -52.20
N GLN A 55 25.29 16.95 -51.34
CA GLN A 55 25.70 16.28 -50.14
C GLN A 55 24.99 16.93 -48.97
N GLU A 56 24.07 16.20 -48.35
CA GLU A 56 23.25 16.68 -47.23
C GLU A 56 23.28 15.67 -46.07
N ASN A 57 23.04 16.16 -44.87
CA ASN A 57 22.85 15.26 -43.74
C ASN A 57 21.42 14.73 -43.80
N LEU A 58 21.26 13.45 -43.96
CA LEU A 58 19.97 12.79 -43.96
C LEU A 58 19.67 12.27 -42.55
N THR A 59 18.52 12.64 -41.97
CA THR A 59 18.04 12.07 -40.73
C THR A 59 16.90 11.12 -41.04
N LEU A 60 17.03 9.88 -40.64
CA LEU A 60 15.97 8.89 -40.80
C LEU A 60 14.78 9.33 -39.94
N GLU A 61 13.63 9.53 -40.56
CA GLU A 61 12.40 9.90 -39.86
C GLU A 61 11.46 8.72 -39.86
N ILE A 62 11.05 8.29 -38.66
CA ILE A 62 10.08 7.23 -38.49
C ILE A 62 8.79 7.86 -37.99
N GLN A 63 7.72 7.70 -38.75
CA GLN A 63 6.40 8.20 -38.38
C GLN A 63 5.66 7.15 -37.57
N ALA A 64 5.03 7.59 -36.50
CA ALA A 64 4.19 6.74 -35.67
C ALA A 64 2.98 7.51 -35.16
N SER A 65 1.94 6.78 -34.82
CA SER A 65 0.78 7.32 -34.11
C SER A 65 0.89 6.98 -32.63
N GLY A 66 0.39 7.86 -31.79
CA GLY A 66 0.39 7.63 -30.36
C GLY A 66 -0.80 8.32 -29.68
N ARG A 67 -0.96 8.02 -28.42
CA ARG A 67 -1.97 8.65 -27.56
C ARG A 67 -1.31 9.18 -26.29
N VAL A 68 -1.70 10.36 -25.88
CA VAL A 68 -1.32 10.94 -24.60
C VAL A 68 -2.06 10.20 -23.49
N ARG A 69 -1.33 9.69 -22.51
CA ARG A 69 -1.89 9.04 -21.31
C ARG A 69 -1.19 9.54 -20.04
N PRO A 70 -1.78 9.37 -18.87
CA PRO A 70 -1.05 9.60 -17.62
C PRO A 70 0.07 8.58 -17.45
N ILE A 71 1.13 9.00 -16.77
CA ILE A 71 2.22 8.11 -16.35
C ILE A 71 1.69 7.09 -15.34
N GLU A 72 0.95 7.59 -14.35
CA GLU A 72 0.25 6.76 -13.37
C GLU A 72 -1.21 7.19 -13.30
N SER A 73 -2.10 6.22 -13.18
CA SER A 73 -3.53 6.44 -13.01
C SER A 73 -4.11 5.37 -12.11
N VAL A 74 -4.80 5.80 -11.05
CA VAL A 74 -5.42 4.93 -10.08
C VAL A 74 -6.87 5.35 -9.85
N ASN A 75 -7.76 4.38 -9.84
CA ASN A 75 -9.11 4.57 -9.37
C ASN A 75 -9.15 4.45 -7.85
N ILE A 76 -9.50 5.52 -7.17
CA ILE A 76 -9.57 5.57 -5.72
C ILE A 76 -10.92 5.02 -5.30
N SER A 77 -10.87 3.92 -4.55
CA SER A 77 -12.01 3.24 -3.94
C SER A 77 -11.90 3.31 -2.42
N PRO A 78 -13.00 3.26 -1.68
CA PRO A 78 -12.96 3.20 -0.24
C PRO A 78 -12.41 1.84 0.22
N LYS A 79 -11.85 1.77 1.41
CA LYS A 79 -11.39 0.51 2.02
C LYS A 79 -12.52 -0.25 2.71
N THR A 80 -13.58 0.46 3.11
CA THR A 80 -14.78 -0.10 3.75
C THR A 80 -16.02 0.27 2.96
N SER A 81 -17.06 -0.57 3.02
CA SER A 81 -18.35 -0.25 2.40
C SER A 81 -19.10 0.79 3.25
N GLY A 82 -19.77 1.73 2.60
CA GLY A 82 -20.56 2.72 3.31
C GLY A 82 -21.13 3.78 2.38
N ARG A 83 -21.84 4.73 2.95
CA ARG A 83 -22.40 5.89 2.26
C ARG A 83 -21.37 7.03 2.24
N LEU A 84 -21.25 7.70 1.11
CA LEU A 84 -20.42 8.90 0.96
C LEU A 84 -21.12 10.11 1.57
N THR A 85 -20.57 10.70 2.63
CA THR A 85 -21.12 11.90 3.28
C THR A 85 -20.60 13.18 2.70
N GLU A 86 -19.30 13.22 2.37
CA GLU A 86 -18.66 14.40 1.81
C GLU A 86 -17.74 14.00 0.65
N LEU A 87 -17.70 14.85 -0.37
CA LEU A 87 -16.75 14.77 -1.48
C LEU A 87 -16.13 16.16 -1.65
N LEU A 88 -14.83 16.25 -1.36
CA LEU A 88 -14.09 17.52 -1.22
C LEU A 88 -13.33 17.90 -2.49
N VAL A 89 -13.47 17.11 -3.56
CA VAL A 89 -12.77 17.33 -4.84
C VAL A 89 -13.71 17.18 -6.03
N GLU A 90 -13.39 17.92 -7.09
CA GLU A 90 -14.09 17.87 -8.36
C GLU A 90 -13.16 17.41 -9.49
N LYS A 91 -13.75 17.08 -10.63
CA LYS A 91 -13.01 16.77 -11.85
C LYS A 91 -12.21 18.00 -12.30
N GLY A 92 -10.89 17.84 -12.44
CA GLY A 92 -9.97 18.91 -12.80
C GLY A 92 -9.18 19.49 -11.63
N ASP A 93 -9.49 19.09 -10.39
CA ASP A 93 -8.76 19.55 -9.21
C ASP A 93 -7.39 18.89 -9.09
N ARG A 94 -6.41 19.67 -8.63
CA ARG A 94 -5.09 19.14 -8.24
C ARG A 94 -5.08 18.83 -6.76
N VAL A 95 -4.70 17.61 -6.42
CA VAL A 95 -4.59 17.12 -5.05
C VAL A 95 -3.15 16.77 -4.71
N LYS A 96 -2.80 16.92 -3.43
CA LYS A 96 -1.51 16.49 -2.88
C LYS A 96 -1.64 15.10 -2.24
N GLU A 97 -0.54 14.38 -2.16
CA GLU A 97 -0.47 13.13 -1.40
C GLU A 97 -0.97 13.33 0.04
N GLY A 98 -1.79 12.42 0.54
CA GLY A 98 -2.44 12.50 1.85
C GLY A 98 -3.61 13.47 1.96
N GLN A 99 -3.93 14.25 0.92
CA GLN A 99 -5.09 15.16 0.93
C GLN A 99 -6.39 14.35 0.98
N VAL A 100 -7.31 14.80 1.85
CA VAL A 100 -8.64 14.18 1.96
C VAL A 100 -9.44 14.45 0.68
N ILE A 101 -9.90 13.38 0.07
CA ILE A 101 -10.74 13.39 -1.14
C ILE A 101 -12.21 13.29 -0.78
N ALA A 102 -12.52 12.37 0.14
CA ALA A 102 -13.89 12.07 0.50
C ALA A 102 -13.98 11.56 1.94
N ARG A 103 -15.18 11.68 2.53
CA ARG A 103 -15.51 11.11 3.84
C ARG A 103 -16.70 10.19 3.71
N MET A 104 -16.60 9.06 4.36
CA MET A 104 -17.68 8.08 4.47
C MET A 104 -18.45 8.31 5.77
N GLU A 105 -19.69 7.80 5.83
CA GLU A 105 -20.47 7.77 7.05
C GLU A 105 -19.76 6.95 8.13
N ASP A 106 -19.47 7.58 9.26
CA ASP A 106 -18.67 6.99 10.35
C ASP A 106 -19.46 6.88 11.68
N THR A 107 -20.76 7.19 11.68
CA THR A 107 -21.59 7.22 12.90
C THR A 107 -21.56 5.90 13.65
N GLU A 108 -21.73 4.79 12.94
CA GLU A 108 -21.67 3.44 13.52
C GLU A 108 -20.27 3.11 14.07
N ILE A 109 -19.23 3.46 13.33
CA ILE A 109 -17.83 3.21 13.74
C ILE A 109 -17.48 4.03 14.98
N ARG A 110 -17.99 5.28 15.09
CA ARG A 110 -17.81 6.10 16.30
C ARG A 110 -18.47 5.48 17.52
N THR A 111 -19.68 4.95 17.35
CA THR A 111 -20.37 4.25 18.43
C THR A 111 -19.56 3.02 18.87
N GLN A 112 -19.10 2.20 17.94
CA GLN A 112 -18.26 1.04 18.23
C GLN A 112 -16.93 1.44 18.90
N LEU A 113 -16.36 2.59 18.55
CA LEU A 113 -15.15 3.09 19.21
C LEU A 113 -15.42 3.44 20.69
N ILE A 114 -16.53 4.12 20.97
CA ILE A 114 -16.94 4.45 22.35
C ILE A 114 -17.16 3.18 23.15
N GLU A 115 -17.84 2.18 22.60
CA GLU A 115 -18.05 0.88 23.25
C GLU A 115 -16.73 0.15 23.54
N ALA A 116 -15.81 0.12 22.55
CA ALA A 116 -14.51 -0.50 22.72
C ALA A 116 -13.67 0.21 23.79
N GLN A 117 -13.70 1.54 23.83
CA GLN A 117 -13.02 2.34 24.86
C GLN A 117 -13.61 2.09 26.25
N ALA A 118 -14.95 2.04 26.38
CA ALA A 118 -15.61 1.74 27.62
C ALA A 118 -15.27 0.32 28.13
N ASN A 119 -15.20 -0.64 27.23
CA ASN A 119 -14.76 -2.00 27.56
C ASN A 119 -13.29 -2.02 28.04
N LEU A 120 -12.38 -1.32 27.34
CA LEU A 120 -11.00 -1.21 27.77
C LEU A 120 -10.91 -0.62 29.18
N SER A 121 -11.59 0.50 29.44
CA SER A 121 -11.61 1.14 30.76
C SER A 121 -12.12 0.19 31.86
N ARG A 122 -13.13 -0.62 31.56
CA ARG A 122 -13.63 -1.64 32.51
C ARG A 122 -12.57 -2.69 32.82
N GLN A 123 -11.85 -3.20 31.80
CA GLN A 123 -10.80 -4.20 32.03
C GLN A 123 -9.60 -3.60 32.78
N GLU A 124 -9.25 -2.35 32.47
CA GLU A 124 -8.20 -1.64 33.20
C GLU A 124 -8.57 -1.42 34.68
N ALA A 125 -9.80 -1.04 34.97
CA ALA A 125 -10.29 -0.90 36.33
C ALA A 125 -10.24 -2.24 37.10
N ARG A 126 -10.63 -3.35 36.45
CA ARG A 126 -10.53 -4.68 37.03
C ARG A 126 -9.08 -5.09 37.30
N LEU A 127 -8.18 -4.83 36.37
CA LEU A 127 -6.74 -5.07 36.60
C LEU A 127 -6.22 -4.21 37.75
N ALA A 128 -6.59 -2.95 37.82
CA ALA A 128 -6.20 -2.05 38.92
C ALA A 128 -6.72 -2.56 40.28
N GLU A 129 -7.95 -3.08 40.35
CA GLU A 129 -8.51 -3.70 41.55
C GLU A 129 -7.69 -4.93 41.98
N LEU A 130 -7.36 -5.83 41.04
CA LEU A 130 -6.55 -7.01 41.32
C LEU A 130 -5.12 -6.63 41.75
N LEU A 131 -4.54 -5.58 41.19
CA LEU A 131 -3.21 -5.09 41.54
C LEU A 131 -3.20 -4.37 42.89
N ALA A 132 -4.28 -3.67 43.25
CA ALA A 132 -4.44 -3.04 44.56
C ALA A 132 -4.49 -4.08 45.69
N GLY A 133 -4.94 -5.30 45.36
CA GLY A 133 -5.04 -6.39 46.33
C GLY A 133 -6.14 -6.18 47.39
N SER A 134 -5.92 -6.77 48.59
CA SER A 134 -6.86 -6.62 49.72
C SER A 134 -6.80 -5.21 50.29
N ARG A 135 -7.92 -4.76 50.77
CA ARG A 135 -8.00 -3.42 51.41
C ARG A 135 -7.18 -3.36 52.71
N PRO A 136 -6.55 -2.25 53.04
CA PRO A 136 -5.80 -2.12 54.28
C PRO A 136 -6.65 -2.42 55.52
N GLU A 137 -7.96 -2.16 55.47
CA GLU A 137 -8.89 -2.43 56.55
C GLU A 137 -9.06 -3.95 56.74
N ASP A 138 -9.13 -4.76 55.67
CA ASP A 138 -9.27 -6.20 55.72
C ASP A 138 -7.99 -6.85 56.31
N ILE A 139 -6.83 -6.33 55.95
CA ILE A 139 -5.53 -6.74 56.50
C ILE A 139 -5.45 -6.41 58.02
N ALA A 140 -5.88 -5.19 58.38
CA ALA A 140 -5.91 -4.80 59.78
C ALA A 140 -6.87 -5.68 60.65
N GLN A 141 -8.03 -6.05 60.09
CA GLN A 141 -8.94 -6.99 60.71
C GLN A 141 -8.32 -8.40 60.88
N GLY A 142 -7.63 -8.88 59.83
CA GLY A 142 -6.87 -10.14 59.87
C GLY A 142 -5.80 -10.14 60.93
N LEU A 143 -5.03 -9.03 61.08
CA LEU A 143 -4.03 -8.87 62.14
C LEU A 143 -4.65 -8.87 63.55
N ALA A 144 -5.78 -8.17 63.75
CA ALA A 144 -6.50 -8.13 65.00
C ALA A 144 -6.97 -9.53 65.39
N ARG A 145 -7.52 -10.33 64.46
CA ARG A 145 -7.93 -11.71 64.68
C ARG A 145 -6.76 -12.61 65.05
N LEU A 146 -5.61 -12.50 64.35
CA LEU A 146 -4.38 -13.24 64.68
C LEU A 146 -3.94 -12.92 66.11
N SER A 147 -3.84 -11.64 66.45
CA SER A 147 -3.47 -11.20 67.81
C SER A 147 -4.42 -11.74 68.88
N GLN A 148 -5.71 -11.77 68.62
CA GLN A 148 -6.70 -12.33 69.56
C GLN A 148 -6.49 -13.86 69.77
N THR A 149 -6.27 -14.63 68.69
CA THR A 149 -6.04 -16.08 68.81
C THR A 149 -4.71 -16.38 69.48
N GLU A 150 -3.63 -15.57 69.20
CA GLU A 150 -2.33 -15.68 69.87
C GLU A 150 -2.46 -15.38 71.37
N ALA A 151 -3.19 -14.34 71.78
CA ALA A 151 -3.40 -14.02 73.16
C ALA A 151 -4.14 -15.16 73.90
N ARG A 152 -5.14 -15.77 73.24
CA ARG A 152 -5.85 -16.93 73.78
C ARG A 152 -4.91 -18.15 73.97
N LEU A 153 -4.06 -18.42 72.95
CA LEU A 153 -3.05 -19.51 73.08
C LEU A 153 -2.08 -19.20 74.21
N ALA A 154 -1.59 -17.97 74.30
CA ALA A 154 -0.67 -17.54 75.40
C ALA A 154 -1.34 -17.73 76.77
N GLN A 155 -2.61 -17.42 76.91
CA GLN A 155 -3.38 -17.64 78.14
C GLN A 155 -3.47 -19.13 78.52
N LEU A 156 -3.74 -19.99 77.50
CA LEU A 156 -3.80 -21.46 77.74
C LEU A 156 -2.43 -22.04 78.09
N LEU A 157 -1.35 -21.52 77.45
CA LEU A 157 0.03 -21.94 77.74
C LEU A 157 0.52 -21.44 79.12
N ALA A 158 0.10 -20.26 79.54
CA ALA A 158 0.40 -19.73 80.89
C ALA A 158 -0.21 -20.59 82.02
N GLY A 159 -1.29 -21.30 81.68
CA GLY A 159 -1.94 -22.19 82.68
C GLY A 159 -2.68 -21.43 83.79
N SER A 160 -2.79 -22.08 84.94
CA SER A 160 -3.39 -21.48 86.19
C SER A 160 -2.41 -20.45 86.78
N ARG A 161 -2.98 -19.43 87.39
CA ARG A 161 -2.16 -18.39 88.05
C ARG A 161 -1.38 -18.94 89.16
N LEU A 162 -0.18 -18.45 89.38
CA LEU A 162 0.67 -18.88 90.51
C LEU A 162 0.00 -18.73 91.88
N GLU A 163 -0.84 -17.69 92.01
CA GLU A 163 -1.63 -17.40 93.21
C GLU A 163 -2.67 -18.48 93.45
N ASP A 164 -3.39 -18.96 92.38
CA ASP A 164 -4.41 -20.00 92.44
C ASP A 164 -3.78 -21.34 92.85
N ILE A 165 -2.57 -21.67 92.34
CA ILE A 165 -1.79 -22.84 92.70
C ILE A 165 -1.32 -22.74 94.16
N ALA A 166 -0.82 -21.58 94.61
CA ALA A 166 -0.39 -21.39 95.99
C ALA A 166 -1.54 -21.49 96.97
N GLN A 167 -2.71 -20.92 96.60
CA GLN A 167 -3.95 -21.04 97.40
C GLN A 167 -4.37 -22.54 97.53
N ALA A 168 -4.40 -23.26 96.44
CA ALA A 168 -4.75 -24.66 96.43
C ALA A 168 -3.72 -25.55 97.22
N GLN A 169 -2.46 -25.13 97.20
CA GLN A 169 -1.41 -25.77 97.97
C GLN A 169 -1.59 -25.54 99.49
N ALA A 170 -1.86 -24.32 99.90
CA ALA A 170 -2.18 -24.00 101.29
C ALA A 170 -3.44 -24.72 101.77
N GLN A 171 -4.47 -24.84 100.91
CA GLN A 171 -5.68 -25.58 101.23
C GLN A 171 -5.35 -27.12 101.44
N LEU A 172 -4.54 -27.66 100.58
CA LEU A 172 -4.10 -29.06 100.68
C LEU A 172 -3.34 -29.28 102.02
N GLU A 173 -2.40 -28.41 102.43
CA GLU A 173 -1.70 -28.46 103.68
C GLU A 173 -2.67 -28.40 104.86
N ALA A 174 -3.66 -27.56 104.85
CA ALA A 174 -4.66 -27.46 105.92
C ALA A 174 -5.51 -28.72 106.02
N VAL A 175 -5.98 -29.31 104.91
CA VAL A 175 -6.75 -30.55 104.91
C VAL A 175 -5.92 -31.73 105.31
N GLN A 176 -4.66 -31.83 104.86
CA GLN A 176 -3.73 -32.85 105.32
C GLN A 176 -3.42 -32.79 106.81
N ALA A 177 -3.36 -31.61 107.42
CA ALA A 177 -3.19 -31.48 108.85
C ALA A 177 -4.42 -32.04 109.61
N LYS A 178 -5.68 -31.81 109.08
CA LYS A 178 -6.91 -32.38 109.62
C LYS A 178 -6.91 -33.92 109.49
N GLU A 179 -6.48 -34.48 108.37
CA GLU A 179 -6.37 -35.91 108.10
C GLU A 179 -5.41 -36.55 109.12
N ARG A 180 -4.19 -35.99 109.30
CA ARG A 180 -3.23 -36.47 110.29
C ARG A 180 -3.83 -36.46 111.67
N LEU A 181 -4.59 -35.42 112.09
CA LEU A 181 -5.23 -35.40 113.39
C LEU A 181 -6.32 -36.49 113.52
N ALA A 182 -7.17 -36.69 112.47
CA ALA A 182 -8.22 -37.70 112.47
C ALA A 182 -7.64 -39.11 112.51
N VAL A 183 -6.57 -39.39 111.72
CA VAL A 183 -5.83 -40.65 111.78
C VAL A 183 -5.18 -40.92 113.19
N ALA A 184 -4.58 -39.88 113.76
CA ALA A 184 -4.03 -40.01 115.12
C ALA A 184 -5.10 -40.23 116.23
N ARG A 185 -6.31 -39.64 116.00
CA ARG A 185 -7.48 -39.92 116.87
C ARG A 185 -7.96 -41.36 116.69
N LEU A 186 -8.10 -41.83 115.45
CA LEU A 186 -8.45 -43.22 115.15
C LEU A 186 -7.51 -44.18 115.78
N GLU A 187 -6.22 -44.04 115.61
CA GLU A 187 -5.23 -44.94 116.19
C GLU A 187 -5.27 -44.92 117.70
N ARG A 188 -5.45 -43.74 118.31
CA ARG A 188 -5.62 -43.66 119.77
C ARG A 188 -6.88 -44.38 120.24
N ASN A 189 -8.03 -44.21 119.57
CA ASN A 189 -9.29 -44.86 119.93
C ASN A 189 -9.23 -46.36 119.71
N ARG A 190 -8.47 -46.86 118.70
CA ARG A 190 -8.20 -48.27 118.48
C ARG A 190 -7.47 -48.89 119.63
N GLN A 191 -6.45 -48.22 120.17
CA GLN A 191 -5.71 -48.64 121.36
C GLN A 191 -6.59 -48.59 122.60
N LEU A 192 -7.39 -47.56 122.82
CA LEU A 192 -8.31 -47.44 123.97
C LEU A 192 -9.45 -48.52 123.94
N LEU A 193 -9.91 -48.89 122.77
CA LEU A 193 -10.83 -50.00 122.60
C LEU A 193 -10.16 -51.35 122.96
N ALA A 194 -8.95 -51.57 122.52
CA ALA A 194 -8.19 -52.79 122.90
C ALA A 194 -7.94 -52.89 124.43
N ASP A 195 -7.81 -51.73 125.08
CA ASP A 195 -7.64 -51.61 126.51
C ASP A 195 -9.01 -51.65 127.26
N GLY A 196 -10.18 -51.74 126.49
CA GLY A 196 -11.50 -51.81 127.08
C GLY A 196 -12.04 -50.47 127.66
N ALA A 197 -11.38 -49.29 127.31
CA ALA A 197 -11.67 -47.96 127.85
C ALA A 197 -12.73 -47.20 127.15
N ILE A 198 -13.20 -47.60 125.95
CA ILE A 198 -14.23 -46.99 125.15
C ILE A 198 -15.18 -48.02 124.55
N ALA A 199 -16.34 -47.55 124.05
CA ALA A 199 -17.29 -48.38 123.29
C ALA A 199 -16.93 -48.43 121.80
N GLU A 200 -17.33 -49.47 121.13
CA GLU A 200 -17.11 -49.71 119.65
C GLU A 200 -17.61 -48.58 118.81
N ASP A 201 -18.78 -47.98 119.11
CA ASP A 201 -19.29 -46.82 118.40
C ASP A 201 -18.35 -45.64 118.33
N LYS A 202 -17.42 -45.49 119.32
CA LYS A 202 -16.43 -44.41 119.32
C LYS A 202 -15.24 -44.70 118.35
N LEU A 203 -15.01 -45.96 118.13
CA LEU A 203 -14.05 -46.37 117.12
C LEU A 203 -14.62 -46.20 115.73
N ASP A 204 -15.89 -46.61 115.57
CA ASP A 204 -16.63 -46.44 114.26
C ASP A 204 -16.69 -44.94 113.86
N GLU A 205 -17.04 -44.05 114.83
CA GLU A 205 -17.06 -42.61 114.65
C GLU A 205 -15.69 -42.08 114.18
N ALA A 206 -14.65 -42.46 114.85
CA ALA A 206 -13.26 -42.06 114.54
C ALA A 206 -12.80 -42.63 113.17
N THR A 207 -13.25 -43.85 112.83
CA THR A 207 -12.97 -44.45 111.52
C THR A 207 -13.64 -43.68 110.42
N ALA A 208 -14.97 -43.35 110.56
CA ALA A 208 -15.69 -42.54 109.64
C ALA A 208 -15.07 -41.15 109.48
N ASP A 209 -14.65 -40.55 110.64
CA ASP A 209 -13.95 -39.21 110.58
C ASP A 209 -12.63 -39.30 109.80
N ALA A 210 -11.83 -40.37 110.05
CA ALA A 210 -10.57 -40.56 109.38
C ALA A 210 -10.74 -40.83 107.86
N GLU A 211 -11.74 -41.64 107.48
CA GLU A 211 -12.07 -41.90 106.07
C GLU A 211 -12.57 -40.58 105.36
N SER A 212 -13.42 -39.85 106.05
CA SER A 212 -13.89 -38.54 105.52
C SER A 212 -12.71 -37.58 105.37
N ALA A 213 -11.80 -37.47 106.32
CA ALA A 213 -10.67 -36.58 106.21
C ALA A 213 -9.71 -37.02 105.08
N ALA A 214 -9.52 -38.35 104.90
CA ALA A 214 -8.70 -38.89 103.81
C ALA A 214 -9.34 -38.58 102.41
N ALA A 215 -10.67 -38.72 102.29
CA ALA A 215 -11.39 -38.39 101.08
C ALA A 215 -11.23 -36.87 100.70
N ASN A 216 -11.37 -36.01 101.73
CA ASN A 216 -11.19 -34.56 101.55
C ASN A 216 -9.72 -34.20 101.14
N SER A 217 -8.72 -34.94 101.71
CA SER A 217 -7.33 -34.75 101.33
C SER A 217 -7.09 -35.15 99.88
N GLN A 218 -7.65 -36.30 99.47
CA GLN A 218 -7.54 -36.76 98.10
C GLN A 218 -8.20 -35.82 97.10
N GLU A 219 -9.34 -35.24 97.47
CA GLU A 219 -9.97 -34.23 96.63
C GLU A 219 -9.08 -32.98 96.47
N ALA A 220 -8.44 -32.51 97.56
CA ALA A 220 -7.54 -31.36 97.50
C ALA A 220 -6.28 -31.68 96.66
N ILE A 221 -5.72 -32.91 96.72
CA ILE A 221 -4.64 -33.39 95.89
C ILE A 221 -5.04 -33.31 94.42
N ASN A 222 -6.23 -33.82 94.07
CA ASN A 222 -6.75 -33.85 92.72
C ASN A 222 -6.94 -32.43 92.19
N GLN A 223 -7.46 -31.53 93.05
CA GLN A 223 -7.67 -30.09 92.64
C GLN A 223 -6.35 -29.40 92.40
N LEU A 224 -5.33 -29.58 93.24
CA LEU A 224 -3.99 -29.02 93.03
C LEU A 224 -3.34 -29.60 91.78
N ALA A 225 -3.45 -30.91 91.56
CA ALA A 225 -2.93 -31.58 90.37
C ALA A 225 -3.61 -31.01 89.10
N LYS A 226 -4.94 -30.79 89.12
CA LYS A 226 -5.62 -30.17 88.05
C LYS A 226 -5.10 -28.80 87.71
N LEU A 227 -4.86 -27.96 88.72
CA LEU A 227 -4.31 -26.62 88.55
C LEU A 227 -2.86 -26.60 88.03
N LYS A 228 -2.01 -27.49 88.59
CA LYS A 228 -0.62 -27.68 88.17
C LYS A 228 -0.45 -28.24 86.76
N ASN A 229 -1.32 -29.12 86.31
CA ASN A 229 -1.32 -29.68 84.99
C ASN A 229 -1.76 -28.69 83.92
N GLY A 230 -2.47 -27.57 84.33
CA GLY A 230 -2.90 -26.54 83.41
C GLY A 230 -3.95 -26.96 82.39
N SER A 231 -3.97 -26.29 81.24
CA SER A 231 -4.91 -26.61 80.16
C SER A 231 -4.59 -27.98 79.54
N ARG A 232 -5.63 -28.63 79.08
CA ARG A 232 -5.49 -29.99 78.45
C ARG A 232 -4.68 -29.86 77.15
N PRO A 233 -3.78 -30.83 76.84
CA PRO A 233 -2.98 -30.83 75.59
C PRO A 233 -3.83 -30.67 74.35
N GLN A 234 -5.08 -31.17 74.36
CA GLN A 234 -6.07 -31.03 73.25
C GLN A 234 -6.54 -29.59 73.08
N GLU A 235 -6.79 -28.85 74.19
CA GLU A 235 -7.16 -27.44 74.15
C GLU A 235 -6.04 -26.56 73.58
N ILE A 236 -4.80 -26.86 73.98
CA ILE A 236 -3.59 -26.18 73.43
C ILE A 236 -3.41 -26.50 71.93
N ALA A 237 -3.62 -27.77 71.52
CA ALA A 237 -3.55 -28.18 70.14
C ALA A 237 -4.59 -27.49 69.27
N GLN A 238 -5.84 -27.38 69.79
CA GLN A 238 -6.91 -26.66 69.13
C GLN A 238 -6.57 -25.16 68.99
N ALA A 239 -6.11 -24.48 70.02
CA ALA A 239 -5.73 -23.06 69.96
C ALA A 239 -4.56 -22.84 69.02
N ARG A 240 -3.58 -23.77 68.93
CA ARG A 240 -2.52 -23.68 67.92
C ARG A 240 -3.06 -23.81 66.52
N ALA A 241 -4.06 -24.67 66.27
CA ALA A 241 -4.68 -24.79 64.97
C ALA A 241 -5.44 -23.50 64.60
N GLU A 242 -6.15 -22.88 65.59
CA GLU A 242 -6.83 -21.57 65.37
C GLU A 242 -5.86 -20.45 65.00
N VAL A 243 -4.68 -20.39 65.68
CA VAL A 243 -3.60 -19.44 65.32
C VAL A 243 -3.05 -19.71 63.91
N ALA A 244 -2.84 -20.97 63.54
CA ALA A 244 -2.36 -21.35 62.20
C ALA A 244 -3.37 -21.00 61.12
N GLU A 245 -4.67 -21.18 61.40
CA GLU A 245 -5.77 -20.78 60.51
C GLU A 245 -5.80 -19.23 60.31
N ALA A 246 -5.76 -18.49 61.42
CA ALA A 246 -5.78 -17.01 61.39
C ALA A 246 -4.55 -16.47 60.64
N LYS A 247 -3.36 -17.03 60.86
CA LYS A 247 -2.14 -16.68 60.14
C LYS A 247 -2.21 -16.99 58.65
N SER A 248 -2.75 -18.14 58.27
CA SER A 248 -2.94 -18.51 56.86
C SER A 248 -3.94 -17.58 56.17
N ALA A 249 -5.01 -17.17 56.88
CA ALA A 249 -5.99 -16.21 56.36
C ALA A 249 -5.36 -14.83 56.13
N LEU A 250 -4.56 -14.34 57.11
CA LEU A 250 -3.82 -13.09 56.98
C LEU A 250 -2.82 -13.14 55.80
N THR A 251 -2.04 -14.17 55.67
CA THR A 251 -1.09 -14.34 54.55
C THR A 251 -1.79 -14.31 53.17
N LYS A 252 -2.99 -14.88 53.08
CA LYS A 252 -3.81 -14.78 51.84
C LYS A 252 -4.22 -13.34 51.53
N LEU A 253 -4.58 -12.56 52.54
CA LEU A 253 -4.92 -11.15 52.37
C LEU A 253 -3.70 -10.33 51.98
N GLU A 254 -2.54 -10.54 52.65
CA GLU A 254 -1.29 -9.85 52.35
C GLU A 254 -0.74 -10.15 50.96
N ASN A 255 -0.82 -11.39 50.50
CA ASN A 255 -0.39 -11.79 49.15
C ASN A 255 -1.31 -11.25 48.04
N GLY A 256 -2.52 -10.86 48.37
CA GLY A 256 -3.48 -10.30 47.39
C GLY A 256 -3.91 -11.30 46.32
N SER A 257 -4.18 -10.79 45.11
CA SER A 257 -4.60 -11.62 43.98
C SER A 257 -3.50 -12.51 43.46
N ARG A 258 -3.85 -13.68 42.96
CA ARG A 258 -2.86 -14.65 42.45
C ARG A 258 -2.18 -14.12 41.19
N PRO A 259 -0.88 -14.40 40.96
CA PRO A 259 -0.15 -13.98 39.75
C PRO A 259 -0.85 -14.41 38.47
N GLN A 260 -1.52 -15.59 38.45
CA GLN A 260 -2.29 -16.07 37.30
C GLN A 260 -3.50 -15.20 37.02
N GLU A 261 -4.22 -14.75 38.05
CA GLU A 261 -5.39 -13.86 37.91
C GLU A 261 -4.99 -12.49 37.37
N ILE A 262 -3.87 -11.96 37.83
CA ILE A 262 -3.28 -10.70 37.33
C ILE A 262 -2.82 -10.89 35.87
N ALA A 263 -2.19 -12.03 35.54
CA ALA A 263 -1.75 -12.33 34.16
C ALA A 263 -2.95 -12.45 33.22
N GLN A 264 -4.02 -13.09 33.66
CA GLN A 264 -5.27 -13.17 32.89
C GLN A 264 -5.87 -11.80 32.67
N ALA A 265 -6.01 -10.98 33.71
CA ALA A 265 -6.55 -9.62 33.59
C ALA A 265 -5.70 -8.75 32.66
N ARG A 266 -4.38 -8.86 32.69
CA ARG A 266 -3.49 -8.19 31.72
C ARG A 266 -3.74 -8.64 30.30
N ALA A 267 -3.97 -9.91 30.06
CA ALA A 267 -4.32 -10.42 28.74
C ALA A 267 -5.68 -9.88 28.27
N GLU A 268 -6.67 -9.80 29.18
CA GLU A 268 -7.99 -9.21 28.88
C GLU A 268 -7.86 -7.71 28.49
N VAL A 269 -7.03 -6.94 29.20
CA VAL A 269 -6.71 -5.55 28.85
C VAL A 269 -6.04 -5.48 27.46
N ALA A 270 -5.09 -6.36 27.17
CA ALA A 270 -4.43 -6.39 25.87
C ALA A 270 -5.41 -6.67 24.71
N VAL A 271 -6.34 -7.60 24.91
CA VAL A 271 -7.42 -7.90 23.94
C VAL A 271 -8.34 -6.70 23.75
N ALA A 272 -8.77 -6.06 24.85
CA ALA A 272 -9.61 -4.86 24.75
C ALA A 272 -8.90 -3.71 24.05
N LYS A 273 -7.61 -3.50 24.32
CA LYS A 273 -6.78 -2.51 23.64
C LYS A 273 -6.64 -2.79 22.13
N ALA A 274 -6.41 -4.04 21.76
CA ALA A 274 -6.37 -4.44 20.35
C ALA A 274 -7.71 -4.17 19.65
N GLN A 275 -8.85 -4.35 20.35
CA GLN A 275 -10.16 -4.02 19.82
C GLN A 275 -10.32 -2.51 19.56
N VAL A 276 -9.87 -1.65 20.48
CA VAL A 276 -9.85 -0.19 20.28
C VAL A 276 -9.03 0.18 19.05
N LEU A 277 -7.81 -0.37 18.92
CA LEU A 277 -6.94 -0.12 17.76
C LEU A 277 -7.59 -0.55 16.44
N ARG A 278 -8.27 -1.69 16.43
CA ARG A 278 -8.98 -2.19 15.26
C ARG A 278 -10.08 -1.21 14.81
N VAL A 279 -10.91 -0.74 15.75
CA VAL A 279 -11.99 0.20 15.43
C VAL A 279 -11.44 1.58 15.05
N GLN A 280 -10.34 2.02 15.67
CA GLN A 280 -9.64 3.24 15.26
C GLN A 280 -9.13 3.16 13.82
N SER A 281 -8.55 2.02 13.42
CA SER A 281 -8.13 1.80 12.04
C SER A 281 -9.32 1.85 11.07
N GLN A 282 -10.44 1.23 11.42
CA GLN A 282 -11.66 1.31 10.62
C GLN A 282 -12.19 2.75 10.49
N MET A 283 -12.08 3.54 11.55
CA MET A 283 -12.43 4.95 11.52
C MET A 283 -11.50 5.77 10.62
N GLN A 284 -10.21 5.48 10.63
CA GLN A 284 -9.26 6.10 9.69
C GLN A 284 -9.57 5.71 8.23
N ASP A 285 -9.97 4.46 8.01
CA ASP A 285 -10.33 3.94 6.68
C ASP A 285 -11.65 4.53 6.13
N SER A 286 -12.46 5.20 6.97
CA SER A 286 -13.63 5.97 6.53
C SER A 286 -13.25 7.30 5.86
N VAL A 287 -12.02 7.76 6.00
CA VAL A 287 -11.48 8.94 5.33
C VAL A 287 -10.65 8.52 4.12
N VAL A 288 -11.12 8.87 2.94
CA VAL A 288 -10.44 8.54 1.69
C VAL A 288 -9.46 9.64 1.33
N VAL A 289 -8.19 9.28 1.18
CA VAL A 289 -7.09 10.22 0.90
C VAL A 289 -6.41 9.90 -0.44
N ALA A 290 -5.74 10.90 -1.02
CA ALA A 290 -4.96 10.73 -2.23
C ALA A 290 -3.67 9.92 -1.94
N PRO A 291 -3.40 8.82 -2.68
CA PRO A 291 -2.19 8.03 -2.49
C PRO A 291 -0.91 8.69 -3.05
N PHE A 292 -1.06 9.63 -3.97
CA PHE A 292 0.01 10.45 -4.53
C PHE A 292 -0.54 11.80 -5.02
N SER A 293 0.34 12.75 -5.27
CA SER A 293 -0.05 14.07 -5.82
C SER A 293 -0.40 13.97 -7.30
N GLY A 294 -1.55 14.50 -7.71
CA GLY A 294 -2.03 14.40 -9.09
C GLY A 294 -3.25 15.25 -9.40
N LEU A 295 -3.87 14.95 -10.54
CA LEU A 295 -5.07 15.58 -11.06
C LEU A 295 -6.24 14.60 -10.99
N ILE A 296 -7.40 15.05 -10.53
CA ILE A 296 -8.66 14.29 -10.58
C ILE A 296 -9.18 14.28 -12.01
N THR A 297 -9.11 13.12 -12.66
CA THR A 297 -9.50 12.99 -14.08
C THR A 297 -10.96 12.64 -14.26
N GLN A 298 -11.54 11.87 -13.33
CA GLN A 298 -12.94 11.44 -13.36
C GLN A 298 -13.52 11.43 -11.95
N ARG A 299 -14.83 11.67 -11.86
CA ARG A 299 -15.65 11.48 -10.67
C ARG A 299 -16.72 10.45 -10.97
N TYR A 300 -16.73 9.37 -10.21
CA TYR A 300 -17.65 8.24 -10.41
C TYR A 300 -18.80 8.25 -9.39
N ALA A 301 -18.53 8.68 -8.15
CA ALA A 301 -19.51 8.71 -7.09
C ALA A 301 -20.01 10.13 -6.80
N SER A 302 -21.22 10.23 -6.28
CA SER A 302 -21.84 11.47 -5.79
C SER A 302 -22.09 11.36 -4.28
N ILE A 303 -22.23 12.51 -3.62
CA ILE A 303 -22.61 12.57 -2.20
C ILE A 303 -23.93 11.79 -2.00
N GLY A 304 -23.97 10.96 -0.97
CA GLY A 304 -25.10 10.08 -0.67
C GLY A 304 -25.05 8.71 -1.36
N ALA A 305 -24.13 8.49 -2.31
CA ALA A 305 -23.97 7.20 -2.96
C ALA A 305 -23.41 6.16 -2.00
N PHE A 306 -23.85 4.91 -2.15
CA PHE A 306 -23.30 3.77 -1.44
C PHE A 306 -22.12 3.21 -2.26
N VAL A 307 -20.94 3.16 -1.66
CA VAL A 307 -19.70 2.71 -2.29
C VAL A 307 -19.12 1.52 -1.54
N THR A 308 -18.49 0.62 -2.30
CA THR A 308 -17.93 -0.62 -1.75
C THR A 308 -16.50 -0.83 -2.23
N PRO A 309 -15.61 -1.43 -1.43
CA PRO A 309 -14.32 -1.84 -1.89
C PRO A 309 -14.48 -3.00 -2.88
N THR A 310 -14.18 -2.78 -4.15
CA THR A 310 -14.08 -3.85 -5.12
C THR A 310 -12.83 -3.69 -5.96
N THR A 311 -12.27 -4.81 -6.38
CA THR A 311 -11.09 -4.90 -7.24
C THR A 311 -11.44 -4.90 -8.73
N SER A 312 -12.71 -4.86 -9.10
CA SER A 312 -13.15 -4.88 -10.50
C SER A 312 -13.23 -3.47 -11.07
N ALA A 313 -12.27 -3.08 -11.88
CA ALA A 313 -12.36 -1.94 -12.75
C ALA A 313 -13.32 -2.25 -13.91
N SER A 314 -14.63 -2.05 -13.73
CA SER A 314 -15.55 -2.09 -14.86
C SER A 314 -15.57 -0.72 -15.51
N SER A 315 -15.22 -0.69 -16.79
CA SER A 315 -15.27 0.50 -17.65
C SER A 315 -16.67 0.90 -18.10
N SER A 316 -17.71 0.20 -17.62
CA SER A 316 -19.10 0.48 -17.94
C SER A 316 -19.77 1.25 -16.82
N ALA A 317 -20.36 2.38 -17.16
CA ALA A 317 -21.14 3.23 -16.27
C ALA A 317 -22.48 2.59 -15.87
N SER A 318 -22.48 1.40 -15.26
CA SER A 318 -23.66 0.77 -14.70
C SER A 318 -23.59 0.78 -13.17
N ALA A 319 -24.49 1.50 -12.62
CA ALA A 319 -25.16 1.59 -11.30
C ALA A 319 -24.43 1.21 -9.98
N THR A 320 -23.31 0.56 -9.97
CA THR A 320 -22.49 0.29 -8.78
C THR A 320 -21.03 0.65 -9.07
N SER A 321 -20.78 1.94 -9.12
CA SER A 321 -19.40 2.43 -9.21
C SER A 321 -18.71 2.20 -7.88
N THR A 322 -17.72 1.34 -7.88
CA THR A 322 -16.93 1.01 -6.70
C THR A 322 -15.82 2.01 -6.44
N SER A 323 -15.51 2.82 -7.44
CA SER A 323 -14.52 3.90 -7.37
C SER A 323 -15.19 5.24 -7.12
N ILE A 324 -14.58 6.07 -6.29
CA ILE A 324 -15.05 7.42 -5.98
C ILE A 324 -14.57 8.40 -7.05
N VAL A 325 -13.26 8.42 -7.29
CA VAL A 325 -12.61 9.28 -8.30
C VAL A 325 -11.45 8.55 -8.98
N ALA A 326 -11.06 9.02 -10.17
CA ALA A 326 -9.81 8.63 -10.80
C ALA A 326 -8.77 9.73 -10.58
N LEU A 327 -7.61 9.36 -10.07
CA LEU A 327 -6.45 10.21 -9.86
C LEU A 327 -5.36 9.83 -10.85
N ALA A 328 -4.75 10.81 -11.48
CA ALA A 328 -3.67 10.60 -12.42
C ALA A 328 -2.53 11.61 -12.22
N THR A 329 -1.30 11.18 -12.48
CA THR A 329 -0.13 12.06 -12.40
C THR A 329 0.74 11.93 -13.63
N GLY A 330 1.37 13.07 -14.00
CA GLY A 330 2.23 13.17 -15.16
C GLY A 330 1.51 12.87 -16.47
N LEU A 331 2.18 13.15 -17.58
CA LEU A 331 1.73 12.79 -18.92
C LEU A 331 2.87 12.19 -19.71
N GLU A 332 2.59 11.14 -20.43
CA GLU A 332 3.47 10.53 -21.41
C GLU A 332 2.70 10.18 -22.68
N ILE A 333 3.41 9.88 -23.74
CA ILE A 333 2.78 9.39 -24.96
C ILE A 333 3.11 7.91 -25.10
N LEU A 334 2.06 7.13 -25.31
CA LEU A 334 2.17 5.75 -25.73
C LEU A 334 2.05 5.69 -27.24
N ALA A 335 3.16 5.39 -27.90
CA ALA A 335 3.24 5.19 -29.35
C ALA A 335 3.19 3.70 -29.68
N GLU A 336 2.58 3.37 -30.81
CA GLU A 336 2.58 2.02 -31.37
C GLU A 336 3.42 2.02 -32.65
N LEU A 337 4.47 1.19 -32.67
CA LEU A 337 5.38 1.06 -33.77
C LEU A 337 5.37 -0.36 -34.33
N SER A 338 5.58 -0.45 -35.64
CA SER A 338 5.69 -1.74 -36.33
C SER A 338 6.97 -2.50 -35.93
N GLU A 339 6.97 -3.81 -36.03
CA GLU A 339 8.14 -4.67 -35.82
C GLU A 339 9.32 -4.28 -36.69
N VAL A 340 9.06 -3.82 -37.94
CA VAL A 340 10.10 -3.41 -38.89
C VAL A 340 10.83 -2.15 -38.45
N ASP A 341 10.14 -1.24 -37.75
CA ASP A 341 10.67 0.06 -37.35
C ASP A 341 11.31 0.06 -35.98
N ILE A 342 10.94 -0.87 -35.10
CA ILE A 342 11.42 -0.90 -33.71
C ILE A 342 12.96 -1.07 -33.63
N SER A 343 13.55 -1.83 -34.56
CA SER A 343 14.99 -2.04 -34.61
C SER A 343 15.81 -0.77 -34.85
N LYS A 344 15.17 0.26 -35.42
CA LYS A 344 15.80 1.55 -35.78
C LYS A 344 15.70 2.58 -34.67
N ILE A 345 15.01 2.27 -33.54
CA ILE A 345 14.72 3.20 -32.45
C ILE A 345 15.57 2.85 -31.25
N LYS A 346 15.99 3.88 -30.51
CA LYS A 346 16.78 3.76 -29.31
C LYS A 346 16.18 4.60 -28.17
N VAL A 347 16.33 4.11 -26.96
CA VAL A 347 16.00 4.89 -25.75
C VAL A 347 16.84 6.18 -25.75
N GLY A 348 16.23 7.29 -25.36
CA GLY A 348 16.83 8.61 -25.37
C GLY A 348 16.71 9.40 -26.69
N GLN A 349 16.15 8.80 -27.75
CA GLN A 349 15.97 9.42 -29.05
C GLN A 349 14.94 10.54 -28.99
N MET A 350 15.22 11.67 -29.67
CA MET A 350 14.29 12.79 -29.77
C MET A 350 13.09 12.47 -30.66
N VAL A 351 11.93 12.97 -30.24
CA VAL A 351 10.66 12.77 -30.92
C VAL A 351 9.96 14.12 -31.07
N GLN A 352 9.58 14.44 -32.30
CA GLN A 352 8.70 15.56 -32.58
C GLN A 352 7.25 15.08 -32.46
N ILE A 353 6.45 15.84 -31.70
CA ILE A 353 5.08 15.52 -31.39
C ILE A 353 4.19 16.58 -32.03
N ARG A 354 3.25 16.17 -32.85
CA ARG A 354 2.24 17.03 -33.46
C ARG A 354 0.85 16.51 -33.07
N THR A 355 -0.06 17.42 -32.78
CA THR A 355 -1.46 17.10 -32.48
C THR A 355 -2.39 17.92 -33.34
N ASP A 356 -3.52 17.34 -33.68
CA ASP A 356 -4.51 18.05 -34.50
C ASP A 356 -5.16 19.23 -33.75
N ALA A 357 -5.12 19.22 -32.42
CA ALA A 357 -5.57 20.36 -31.61
C ALA A 357 -4.66 21.57 -31.71
N TYR A 358 -3.38 21.43 -32.07
CA TYR A 358 -2.41 22.52 -32.22
C TYR A 358 -1.54 22.29 -33.47
N PRO A 359 -2.10 22.42 -34.69
CA PRO A 359 -1.42 22.01 -35.92
C PRO A 359 -0.15 22.82 -36.24
N GLN A 360 -0.06 24.04 -35.76
CA GLN A 360 1.10 24.93 -35.99
C GLN A 360 2.21 24.75 -34.92
N LYS A 361 1.97 23.95 -33.88
CA LYS A 361 2.94 23.74 -32.79
C LYS A 361 3.55 22.35 -32.86
N VAL A 362 4.87 22.31 -32.79
CA VAL A 362 5.62 21.07 -32.66
C VAL A 362 6.13 21.00 -31.22
N PHE A 363 5.69 19.97 -30.50
CA PHE A 363 6.19 19.67 -29.16
C PHE A 363 7.34 18.70 -29.28
N GLN A 364 8.20 18.68 -28.26
CA GLN A 364 9.36 17.80 -28.19
C GLN A 364 9.17 16.78 -27.08
N GLY A 365 9.66 15.59 -27.31
CA GLY A 365 9.71 14.51 -26.35
C GLY A 365 10.89 13.61 -26.60
N ARG A 366 11.07 12.65 -25.73
CA ARG A 366 12.18 11.69 -25.78
C ARG A 366 11.70 10.29 -25.51
N VAL A 367 12.17 9.32 -26.25
CA VAL A 367 11.90 7.90 -26.00
C VAL A 367 12.43 7.53 -24.63
N ARG A 368 11.51 7.17 -23.71
CA ARG A 368 11.82 6.78 -22.35
C ARG A 368 12.02 5.26 -22.23
N LEU A 369 11.11 4.52 -22.83
CA LEU A 369 11.11 3.06 -22.75
C LEU A 369 10.54 2.47 -24.04
N ILE A 370 11.12 1.38 -24.48
CA ILE A 370 10.60 0.49 -25.50
C ILE A 370 10.14 -0.76 -24.80
N ALA A 371 8.84 -1.09 -24.90
CA ALA A 371 8.30 -2.27 -24.25
C ALA A 371 8.97 -3.54 -24.83
N PRO A 372 9.41 -4.46 -23.97
CA PRO A 372 10.07 -5.68 -24.43
C PRO A 372 9.11 -6.69 -25.05
N GLU A 373 7.79 -6.50 -24.83
CA GLU A 373 6.73 -7.37 -25.30
C GLU A 373 5.93 -6.72 -26.41
N ALA A 374 5.67 -7.47 -27.47
CA ALA A 374 4.82 -7.03 -28.57
C ALA A 374 3.33 -7.18 -28.23
N VAL A 375 2.54 -6.22 -28.64
CA VAL A 375 1.07 -6.27 -28.55
C VAL A 375 0.51 -6.62 -29.91
N ARG A 376 -0.37 -7.61 -29.97
CA ARG A 376 -1.10 -7.97 -31.19
C ARG A 376 -2.52 -7.42 -31.12
N THR A 377 -2.82 -6.51 -32.01
CA THR A 377 -4.17 -5.96 -32.17
C THR A 377 -4.62 -6.17 -33.61
N ASN A 378 -5.78 -6.79 -33.83
CA ASN A 378 -6.33 -7.04 -35.17
C ASN A 378 -5.32 -7.73 -36.12
N ASN A 379 -4.58 -8.72 -35.63
CA ASN A 379 -3.56 -9.48 -36.38
C ASN A 379 -2.31 -8.67 -36.78
N VAL A 380 -2.14 -7.46 -36.29
CA VAL A 380 -0.96 -6.62 -36.49
C VAL A 380 -0.10 -6.67 -35.20
N THR A 381 1.17 -7.05 -35.38
CA THR A 381 2.16 -7.02 -34.28
C THR A 381 2.75 -5.62 -34.18
N SER A 382 2.61 -4.99 -33.03
CA SER A 382 3.19 -3.68 -32.73
C SER A 382 3.92 -3.70 -31.39
N PHE A 383 4.91 -2.82 -31.27
CA PHE A 383 5.63 -2.59 -30.03
C PHE A 383 5.22 -1.25 -29.42
N GLN A 384 5.04 -1.23 -28.14
CA GLN A 384 4.68 -0.02 -27.42
C GLN A 384 5.97 0.75 -27.03
N VAL A 385 5.98 2.03 -27.37
CA VAL A 385 7.09 2.94 -27.04
C VAL A 385 6.52 4.07 -26.18
N GLN A 386 7.10 4.24 -24.99
CA GLN A 386 6.76 5.30 -24.06
C GLN A 386 7.66 6.50 -24.32
N ILE A 387 7.05 7.65 -24.54
CA ILE A 387 7.75 8.89 -24.86
C ILE A 387 7.45 9.91 -23.76
N ALA A 388 8.50 10.38 -23.11
CA ALA A 388 8.41 11.47 -22.15
C ALA A 388 8.20 12.79 -22.89
N ILE A 389 7.27 13.61 -22.45
CA ILE A 389 6.97 14.92 -23.01
C ILE A 389 7.90 15.96 -22.36
N GLU A 390 8.76 16.59 -23.13
CA GLU A 390 9.68 17.64 -22.67
C GLU A 390 9.07 19.03 -22.77
N THR A 391 8.26 19.29 -23.80
CA THR A 391 7.63 20.59 -24.00
C THR A 391 6.12 20.46 -24.19
N GLY A 392 5.37 21.44 -23.70
CA GLY A 392 3.92 21.50 -23.92
C GLY A 392 3.05 20.68 -22.99
N GLN A 393 3.57 20.21 -21.85
CA GLN A 393 2.83 19.44 -20.86
C GLN A 393 1.52 20.12 -20.40
N GLU A 394 1.50 21.45 -20.37
CA GLU A 394 0.29 22.21 -19.98
C GLU A 394 -0.82 22.24 -21.04
N LYS A 395 -0.48 21.91 -22.29
CA LYS A 395 -1.41 22.00 -23.44
C LYS A 395 -1.91 20.65 -23.90
N LEU A 396 -1.14 19.61 -23.63
CA LEU A 396 -1.49 18.25 -23.99
C LEU A 396 -2.39 17.67 -22.88
N LEU A 397 -3.52 17.12 -23.29
CA LEU A 397 -4.47 16.49 -22.38
C LEU A 397 -4.47 14.98 -22.59
N SER A 398 -4.69 14.25 -21.51
CA SER A 398 -4.86 12.78 -21.58
C SER A 398 -5.99 12.41 -22.54
N GLY A 399 -5.74 11.40 -23.37
CA GLY A 399 -6.67 10.94 -24.40
C GLY A 399 -6.46 11.57 -25.77
N MET A 400 -5.64 12.63 -25.92
CA MET A 400 -5.33 13.21 -27.22
C MET A 400 -4.55 12.26 -28.10
N ASN A 401 -4.93 12.15 -29.37
CA ASN A 401 -4.15 11.48 -30.40
C ASN A 401 -3.04 12.41 -30.90
N VAL A 402 -1.88 11.86 -31.14
CA VAL A 402 -0.69 12.57 -31.61
C VAL A 402 -0.01 11.84 -32.74
N ARG A 403 0.55 12.59 -33.66
CA ARG A 403 1.48 12.11 -34.69
C ARG A 403 2.89 12.37 -34.25
N LEU A 404 3.71 11.38 -34.36
CA LEU A 404 5.08 11.34 -33.85
C LEU A 404 6.04 11.18 -35.02
N THR A 405 7.08 11.98 -35.01
CA THR A 405 8.24 11.81 -35.91
C THR A 405 9.46 11.55 -35.03
N LEU A 406 9.88 10.30 -35.02
CA LEU A 406 11.08 9.88 -34.30
C LEU A 406 12.29 10.16 -35.18
N LEU A 407 13.22 10.97 -34.69
CA LEU A 407 14.43 11.36 -35.39
C LEU A 407 15.51 10.29 -35.21
N GLY A 408 15.69 9.46 -36.21
CA GLY A 408 16.63 8.35 -36.20
C GLY A 408 18.08 8.77 -36.37
N SER A 409 18.92 7.84 -36.79
CA SER A 409 20.35 8.08 -37.03
C SER A 409 20.51 9.08 -38.15
N SER A 410 21.32 10.12 -37.94
CA SER A 410 21.74 11.03 -38.98
C SER A 410 22.83 10.37 -39.78
N ILE A 411 22.68 10.33 -41.12
CA ILE A 411 23.68 9.91 -42.06
C ILE A 411 24.39 11.18 -42.51
N PRO A 412 25.60 11.48 -42.00
CA PRO A 412 26.30 12.69 -42.35
C PRO A 412 26.80 12.59 -43.76
N ARG A 413 26.76 13.71 -44.53
CA ARG A 413 27.34 13.83 -45.89
C ARG A 413 26.81 12.76 -46.86
N ALA A 414 25.51 12.44 -46.78
CA ALA A 414 24.88 11.52 -47.73
C ALA A 414 24.74 12.21 -49.11
N LEU A 415 25.08 11.48 -50.18
CA LEU A 415 24.77 11.91 -51.54
C LEU A 415 23.29 11.70 -51.77
N VAL A 416 22.54 12.76 -52.13
CA VAL A 416 21.12 12.71 -52.30
C VAL A 416 20.68 13.12 -53.66
N VAL A 417 19.68 12.42 -54.17
CA VAL A 417 18.97 12.77 -55.42
C VAL A 417 17.48 12.78 -55.12
N PRO A 418 16.67 13.61 -55.81
CA PRO A 418 15.21 13.53 -55.71
C PRO A 418 14.72 12.14 -56.13
N ASN A 419 13.65 11.64 -55.47
CA ASN A 419 13.09 10.31 -55.75
C ASN A 419 12.72 10.14 -57.23
N VAL A 420 12.23 11.24 -57.87
CA VAL A 420 11.84 11.28 -59.30
C VAL A 420 13.04 11.05 -60.25
N ALA A 421 14.28 11.28 -59.81
CA ALA A 421 15.49 11.02 -60.60
C ALA A 421 15.94 9.58 -60.63
N VAL A 422 15.38 8.72 -59.73
CA VAL A 422 15.71 7.29 -59.63
C VAL A 422 14.71 6.50 -60.48
N LEU A 423 15.25 5.74 -61.44
CA LEU A 423 14.44 4.90 -62.34
C LEU A 423 15.02 3.49 -62.44
N THR A 424 14.22 2.53 -62.85
CA THR A 424 14.64 1.15 -63.07
C THR A 424 14.54 0.84 -64.56
N GLN A 425 15.67 0.49 -65.15
CA GLN A 425 15.75 0.09 -66.58
C GLN A 425 16.39 -1.30 -66.64
N ASN A 426 15.82 -2.20 -67.37
CA ASN A 426 16.25 -3.58 -67.53
C ASN A 426 16.56 -4.31 -66.18
N GLY A 427 15.75 -4.07 -65.15
CA GLY A 427 15.89 -4.70 -63.84
C GLY A 427 17.01 -4.08 -62.96
N LYS A 428 17.66 -2.99 -63.39
CA LYS A 428 18.70 -2.30 -62.65
C LYS A 428 18.23 -0.90 -62.27
N THR A 429 18.36 -0.55 -60.98
CA THR A 429 18.08 0.79 -60.50
C THR A 429 19.23 1.73 -60.86
N GLY A 430 18.92 2.90 -61.34
CA GLY A 430 19.89 3.89 -61.82
C GLY A 430 19.34 5.30 -61.88
N VAL A 431 20.19 6.21 -62.33
CA VAL A 431 19.83 7.60 -62.62
C VAL A 431 20.22 7.95 -64.05
N LEU A 432 19.56 8.90 -64.67
CA LEU A 432 19.97 9.44 -65.94
C LEU A 432 20.93 10.62 -65.70
N VAL A 433 22.10 10.51 -66.29
CA VAL A 433 23.14 11.57 -66.26
C VAL A 433 23.29 12.15 -67.67
N PRO A 434 23.51 13.47 -67.86
CA PRO A 434 23.79 14.03 -69.15
C PRO A 434 25.13 13.51 -69.70
N ASN A 435 25.14 13.11 -70.98
CA ASN A 435 26.38 12.82 -71.72
C ASN A 435 27.01 14.10 -72.27
N GLN A 436 28.07 14.02 -73.08
CA GLN A 436 28.74 15.18 -73.70
C GLN A 436 27.84 15.99 -74.65
N GLU A 437 26.73 15.39 -75.08
CA GLU A 437 25.71 16.03 -75.98
C GLU A 437 24.49 16.47 -75.22
N ASN A 438 24.51 16.50 -73.87
CA ASN A 438 23.38 16.80 -72.99
C ASN A 438 22.19 15.82 -73.14
N LYS A 439 22.40 14.62 -73.67
CA LYS A 439 21.38 13.58 -73.77
C LYS A 439 21.40 12.68 -72.54
N PRO A 440 20.23 12.19 -72.09
CA PRO A 440 20.12 11.31 -70.92
C PRO A 440 20.80 9.96 -71.17
N LYS A 441 21.79 9.60 -70.34
CA LYS A 441 22.42 8.30 -70.34
C LYS A 441 22.15 7.57 -69.01
N PHE A 442 21.58 6.39 -69.10
CA PHE A 442 21.34 5.56 -67.92
C PHE A 442 22.67 5.12 -67.25
N ARG A 443 22.77 5.36 -65.96
CA ARG A 443 23.88 4.91 -65.14
C ARG A 443 23.34 4.10 -63.93
N PRO A 444 23.69 2.84 -63.80
CA PRO A 444 23.34 2.05 -62.64
C PRO A 444 23.92 2.68 -61.37
N VAL A 445 23.12 2.79 -60.32
CA VAL A 445 23.54 3.28 -59.01
C VAL A 445 23.10 2.33 -57.93
N THR A 446 23.87 2.28 -56.83
CA THR A 446 23.44 1.61 -55.62
C THR A 446 22.73 2.62 -54.74
N ILE A 447 21.44 2.39 -54.50
CA ILE A 447 20.65 3.27 -53.65
C ILE A 447 20.69 2.82 -52.19
N GLY A 448 20.60 3.78 -51.26
CA GLY A 448 20.41 3.58 -49.86
C GLY A 448 18.93 3.84 -49.47
N PRO A 449 18.63 4.20 -48.20
CA PRO A 449 17.29 4.53 -47.78
C PRO A 449 16.68 5.73 -48.50
N VAL A 450 15.38 5.67 -48.72
CA VAL A 450 14.56 6.79 -49.22
C VAL A 450 14.02 7.56 -48.01
N ILE A 451 14.25 8.87 -47.96
CA ILE A 451 13.84 9.71 -46.83
C ILE A 451 13.14 10.93 -47.40
N GLY A 452 11.82 10.99 -47.17
CA GLY A 452 10.96 12.05 -47.71
C GLY A 452 10.93 12.04 -49.24
N ASP A 453 11.35 13.14 -49.86
CA ASP A 453 11.46 13.33 -51.31
C ASP A 453 12.84 13.00 -51.90
N LYS A 454 13.75 12.48 -51.08
CA LYS A 454 15.17 12.22 -51.45
C LYS A 454 15.54 10.77 -51.27
N THR A 455 16.32 10.25 -52.23
CA THR A 455 16.96 8.93 -52.14
C THR A 455 18.45 9.12 -51.92
N GLN A 456 19.01 8.41 -50.94
CA GLN A 456 20.45 8.31 -50.81
C GLN A 456 21.03 7.47 -51.93
N VAL A 457 22.14 7.95 -52.51
CA VAL A 457 22.97 7.16 -53.45
C VAL A 457 24.27 6.80 -52.75
N LEU A 458 24.51 5.49 -52.63
CA LEU A 458 25.71 4.95 -51.98
C LEU A 458 26.91 4.93 -52.94
N ASN A 459 26.63 4.63 -54.23
CA ASN A 459 27.66 4.56 -55.26
C ASN A 459 27.08 4.81 -56.65
N GLY A 460 27.88 5.38 -57.57
CA GLY A 460 27.54 5.57 -58.98
C GLY A 460 27.42 7.04 -59.42
N VAL A 461 27.36 8.03 -58.53
CA VAL A 461 27.34 9.48 -58.82
C VAL A 461 28.32 10.24 -57.94
N LYS A 462 28.72 11.44 -58.38
CA LYS A 462 29.61 12.34 -57.66
C LYS A 462 28.87 13.59 -57.20
N VAL A 463 29.40 14.26 -56.17
CA VAL A 463 28.87 15.56 -55.69
C VAL A 463 28.95 16.58 -56.82
N GLY A 464 27.86 17.31 -57.04
CA GLY A 464 27.75 18.32 -58.07
C GLY A 464 27.43 17.77 -59.47
N GLU A 465 27.41 16.45 -59.65
CA GLU A 465 26.98 15.80 -60.91
C GLU A 465 25.47 16.05 -61.11
N ARG A 466 25.05 16.35 -62.34
CA ARG A 466 23.64 16.58 -62.64
C ARG A 466 22.93 15.29 -63.00
N VAL A 467 21.72 15.13 -62.48
CA VAL A 467 20.82 14.00 -62.80
C VAL A 467 19.48 14.53 -63.29
N PHE A 468 18.92 13.84 -64.27
CA PHE A 468 17.61 14.21 -64.82
C PHE A 468 16.53 13.91 -63.80
N ILE A 469 15.57 14.85 -63.67
CA ILE A 469 14.34 14.74 -62.86
C ILE A 469 13.12 14.58 -63.74
N ASP A 470 13.27 14.91 -65.03
CA ASP A 470 12.19 14.81 -66.04
C ASP A 470 12.81 14.37 -67.37
N TYR A 471 12.02 13.76 -68.24
CA TYR A 471 12.47 13.30 -69.56
C TYR A 471 12.38 14.44 -70.56
N PRO A 472 13.43 14.72 -71.38
CA PRO A 472 13.29 15.58 -72.49
C PRO A 472 12.34 14.96 -73.52
N GLU A 473 11.41 15.75 -74.05
CA GLU A 473 10.33 15.29 -75.01
C GLU A 473 10.86 14.63 -76.30
N ASP A 474 12.16 14.71 -76.57
CA ASP A 474 12.79 14.21 -77.81
C ASP A 474 13.62 12.90 -77.62
N SER A 475 13.36 12.11 -76.64
CA SER A 475 14.09 10.84 -76.44
C SER A 475 13.26 9.65 -76.97
N PRO A 476 13.80 8.82 -77.92
CA PRO A 476 13.08 7.69 -78.49
C PRO A 476 12.79 6.57 -77.49
#